data_05fceb7ea15643168b4a5e7f8759c4c4
#
_entry.id   05fceb7ea15643168b4a5e7f8759c4c4
#
_cell.length_a   1.000
_cell.length_b   1.000
_cell.length_c   1.000
_cell.angle_alpha   90.00
_cell.angle_beta   90.00
_cell.angle_gamma   90.00
#
_symmetry.space_group_name_H-M   'P 1'
#
loop_
_entity.id
_entity.type
_entity.pdbx_description
1 polymer ?
#
loop_
_entity_poly.entity_id
_entity_poly.type
_entity_poly.pdbx_seq_one_letter_code
_entity_poly.pdbx_strand_id
1 'polypeptide(L)'
;YVFPMFRANTLYEGQYLLGTAIARPLIAKRQIEIAKITGADAVSHGATGKGNDQVRFELSYYALNPDIKVIAPWRIWDLSSRSKLIDFAEKNQIYISKDKRGEAPYSVDSNILHTSSEGKVLEDPSIEPEEYVFSRTLSPETAPNEPIYTELIFEKGDLISVDGVKASPATLLETLNQLGRNNGIGRLDLVENRFLGMKSRGVYETPGGTILLSGHRAIESITLDRSSAHLKDELMPKYASLIYDGFWWSPEREMLQAAIDKSQERVNGSVKLKLYKGSVNVV
;
A
#
# COMPACT_ATOMS: atom_id res chain seq x y z
N TYR A 1 -10.99 -2.68 -0.33
CA TYR A 1 -9.61 -2.99 -0.74
C TYR A 1 -8.69 -3.13 0.47
N VAL A 2 -8.53 -2.10 1.31
CA VAL A 2 -7.57 -2.11 2.43
C VAL A 2 -7.95 -3.14 3.50
N PHE A 3 -9.15 -3.09 4.06
CA PHE A 3 -9.55 -4.00 5.14
C PHE A 3 -9.57 -5.47 4.75
N PRO A 4 -10.04 -5.87 3.54
CA PRO A 4 -9.86 -7.25 3.07
C PRO A 4 -8.41 -7.76 3.12
N MET A 5 -7.42 -6.90 2.79
CA MET A 5 -6.00 -7.26 2.94
C MET A 5 -5.59 -7.41 4.41
N PHE A 6 -6.10 -6.55 5.31
CA PHE A 6 -5.78 -6.64 6.73
C PHE A 6 -6.38 -7.87 7.40
N ARG A 7 -7.58 -8.33 6.97
CA ARG A 7 -8.11 -9.64 7.41
C ARG A 7 -7.15 -10.78 7.09
N ALA A 8 -6.42 -10.69 5.98
CA ALA A 8 -5.41 -11.66 5.59
C ALA A 8 -4.05 -11.46 6.30
N ASN A 9 -3.86 -10.38 7.07
CA ASN A 9 -2.54 -9.93 7.55
C ASN A 9 -1.50 -9.80 6.44
N THR A 10 -1.90 -9.25 5.29
CA THR A 10 -1.15 -9.30 4.04
C THR A 10 0.18 -8.56 4.13
N LEU A 11 1.27 -9.29 3.91
CA LEU A 11 2.62 -8.76 3.85
C LEU A 11 3.37 -9.36 2.66
N TYR A 12 3.76 -8.54 1.70
CA TYR A 12 4.67 -8.97 0.64
C TYR A 12 6.11 -8.91 1.15
N GLU A 13 6.93 -9.90 0.80
CA GLU A 13 8.30 -10.07 1.33
C GLU A 13 8.37 -10.04 2.88
N GLY A 14 7.26 -10.42 3.55
CA GLY A 14 7.17 -10.45 5.01
C GLY A 14 7.02 -9.09 5.70
N GLN A 15 7.05 -7.97 4.97
CA GLN A 15 7.10 -6.62 5.57
C GLN A 15 6.23 -5.58 4.85
N TYR A 16 6.11 -5.64 3.52
CA TYR A 16 5.48 -4.59 2.72
C TYR A 16 3.94 -4.71 2.71
N LEU A 17 3.26 -3.66 3.14
CA LEU A 17 1.79 -3.58 3.26
C LEU A 17 1.06 -3.25 1.96
N LEU A 18 1.70 -3.34 0.80
CA LEU A 18 1.11 -3.32 -0.54
C LEU A 18 0.33 -2.05 -0.92
N GLY A 19 0.63 -0.90 -0.32
CA GLY A 19 -0.15 0.32 -0.52
C GLY A 19 -0.19 0.82 -1.97
N THR A 20 0.92 0.74 -2.73
CA THR A 20 0.93 1.06 -4.16
C THR A 20 0.18 -0.01 -4.96
N ALA A 21 0.46 -1.28 -4.69
CA ALA A 21 -0.11 -2.40 -5.46
C ALA A 21 -1.64 -2.42 -5.41
N ILE A 22 -2.24 -2.17 -4.23
CA ILE A 22 -3.70 -2.21 -4.05
C ILE A 22 -4.43 -0.99 -4.62
N ALA A 23 -3.74 0.13 -4.81
CA ALA A 23 -4.35 1.33 -5.38
C ALA A 23 -4.69 1.16 -6.86
N ARG A 24 -3.88 0.43 -7.64
CA ARG A 24 -4.03 0.31 -9.09
C ARG A 24 -5.32 -0.43 -9.51
N PRO A 25 -5.72 -1.56 -8.90
CA PRO A 25 -7.00 -2.21 -9.21
C PRO A 25 -8.22 -1.32 -8.94
N LEU A 26 -8.18 -0.47 -7.91
CA LEU A 26 -9.24 0.49 -7.62
C LEU A 26 -9.32 1.59 -8.68
N ILE A 27 -8.17 2.18 -9.05
CA ILE A 27 -8.09 3.21 -10.07
C ILE A 27 -8.60 2.65 -11.42
N ALA A 28 -8.12 1.46 -11.80
CA ALA A 28 -8.55 0.80 -13.03
C ALA A 28 -10.06 0.54 -13.06
N LYS A 29 -10.65 0.07 -11.96
CA LYS A 29 -12.09 -0.09 -11.84
C LYS A 29 -12.84 1.21 -12.10
N ARG A 30 -12.41 2.31 -11.47
CA ARG A 30 -13.05 3.62 -11.67
C ARG A 30 -12.91 4.12 -13.10
N GLN A 31 -11.78 3.91 -13.76
CA GLN A 31 -11.60 4.26 -15.16
C GLN A 31 -12.54 3.47 -16.06
N ILE A 32 -12.71 2.16 -15.85
CA ILE A 32 -13.66 1.34 -16.61
C ILE A 32 -15.12 1.78 -16.37
N GLU A 33 -15.48 2.12 -15.13
CA GLU A 33 -16.80 2.66 -14.82
C GLU A 33 -17.06 3.97 -15.55
N ILE A 34 -16.09 4.89 -15.56
CA ILE A 34 -16.18 6.17 -16.27
C ILE A 34 -16.24 5.94 -17.78
N ALA A 35 -15.41 5.06 -18.35
CA ALA A 35 -15.45 4.71 -19.76
C ALA A 35 -16.84 4.22 -20.21
N LYS A 36 -17.49 3.37 -19.39
CA LYS A 36 -18.87 2.92 -19.64
C LYS A 36 -19.88 4.07 -19.63
N ILE A 37 -19.77 4.99 -18.66
CA ILE A 37 -20.68 6.14 -18.53
C ILE A 37 -20.53 7.12 -19.70
N THR A 38 -19.30 7.35 -20.15
CA THR A 38 -18.97 8.32 -21.22
C THR A 38 -19.02 7.73 -22.62
N GLY A 39 -19.16 6.41 -22.76
CA GLY A 39 -19.08 5.71 -24.05
C GLY A 39 -17.68 5.70 -24.64
N ALA A 40 -16.64 5.84 -23.82
CA ALA A 40 -15.25 5.76 -24.26
C ALA A 40 -14.89 4.31 -24.64
N ASP A 41 -14.18 4.16 -25.76
CA ASP A 41 -13.70 2.87 -26.29
C ASP A 41 -12.26 2.54 -25.88
N ALA A 42 -11.61 3.43 -25.11
CA ALA A 42 -10.24 3.29 -24.64
C ALA A 42 -10.05 3.84 -23.22
N VAL A 43 -9.07 3.29 -22.52
CA VAL A 43 -8.50 3.82 -21.27
C VAL A 43 -7.00 4.04 -21.44
N SER A 44 -6.43 4.94 -20.65
CA SER A 44 -5.00 5.25 -20.72
C SER A 44 -4.36 5.24 -19.33
N HIS A 45 -3.10 4.83 -19.27
CA HIS A 45 -2.26 4.96 -18.08
C HIS A 45 -0.85 5.48 -18.43
N GLY A 46 -0.23 6.17 -17.47
CA GLY A 46 1.14 6.70 -17.61
C GLY A 46 2.22 5.82 -16.96
N ALA A 47 1.90 4.57 -16.63
CA ALA A 47 2.88 3.67 -16.02
C ALA A 47 4.01 3.33 -17.00
N THR A 48 5.24 3.25 -16.48
CA THR A 48 6.42 2.95 -17.28
C THR A 48 6.43 1.51 -17.77
N GLY A 49 7.06 1.25 -18.93
CA GLY A 49 7.15 -0.09 -19.52
C GLY A 49 8.01 -1.11 -18.77
N LYS A 50 8.66 -0.71 -17.66
CA LYS A 50 9.55 -1.56 -16.84
C LYS A 50 9.02 -1.84 -15.44
N GLY A 51 7.94 -1.16 -15.01
CA GLY A 51 7.40 -1.26 -13.66
C GLY A 51 6.23 -2.23 -13.54
N ASN A 52 5.91 -2.58 -12.29
CA ASN A 52 4.76 -3.44 -11.99
C ASN A 52 3.41 -2.77 -12.29
N ASP A 53 3.36 -1.44 -12.25
CA ASP A 53 2.09 -0.70 -12.32
C ASP A 53 1.37 -0.86 -13.65
N GLN A 54 2.10 -0.96 -14.77
CA GLN A 54 1.49 -1.26 -16.06
C GLN A 54 0.74 -2.61 -16.02
N VAL A 55 1.35 -3.64 -15.42
CA VAL A 55 0.75 -4.98 -15.28
C VAL A 55 -0.51 -4.89 -14.43
N ARG A 56 -0.44 -4.20 -13.29
CA ARG A 56 -1.57 -4.02 -12.37
C ARG A 56 -2.75 -3.29 -12.99
N PHE A 57 -2.50 -2.24 -13.77
CA PHE A 57 -3.54 -1.53 -14.52
C PHE A 57 -4.16 -2.41 -15.59
N GLU A 58 -3.33 -3.01 -16.44
CA GLU A 58 -3.82 -3.74 -17.61
C GLU A 58 -4.53 -5.04 -17.26
N LEU A 59 -4.01 -5.82 -16.31
CA LEU A 59 -4.72 -7.01 -15.82
C LEU A 59 -6.09 -6.64 -15.23
N SER A 60 -6.17 -5.49 -14.54
CA SER A 60 -7.46 -5.01 -14.01
C SER A 60 -8.41 -4.58 -15.13
N TYR A 61 -7.93 -3.89 -16.17
CA TYR A 61 -8.76 -3.53 -17.31
C TYR A 61 -9.29 -4.77 -18.04
N TYR A 62 -8.44 -5.75 -18.34
CA TYR A 62 -8.84 -6.98 -19.01
C TYR A 62 -9.82 -7.82 -18.22
N ALA A 63 -9.67 -7.86 -16.90
CA ALA A 63 -10.63 -8.56 -16.04
C ALA A 63 -12.01 -7.88 -16.01
N LEU A 64 -12.06 -6.54 -16.06
CA LEU A 64 -13.28 -5.76 -15.93
C LEU A 64 -13.96 -5.42 -17.26
N ASN A 65 -13.20 -5.32 -18.34
CA ASN A 65 -13.68 -5.10 -19.71
C ASN A 65 -12.63 -5.58 -20.73
N PRO A 66 -12.69 -6.86 -21.16
CA PRO A 66 -11.68 -7.45 -22.04
C PRO A 66 -11.52 -6.76 -23.39
N ASP A 67 -12.58 -6.10 -23.88
CA ASP A 67 -12.61 -5.48 -25.21
C ASP A 67 -12.11 -4.04 -25.23
N ILE A 68 -11.82 -3.44 -24.07
CA ILE A 68 -11.39 -2.04 -23.99
C ILE A 68 -9.98 -1.88 -24.56
N LYS A 69 -9.76 -0.86 -25.36
CA LYS A 69 -8.41 -0.52 -25.84
C LYS A 69 -7.60 0.11 -24.71
N VAL A 70 -6.35 -0.29 -24.58
CA VAL A 70 -5.41 0.31 -23.61
C VAL A 70 -4.40 1.17 -24.34
N ILE A 71 -4.32 2.44 -23.98
CA ILE A 71 -3.32 3.39 -24.49
C ILE A 71 -2.24 3.54 -23.42
N ALA A 72 -1.05 3.01 -23.72
CA ALA A 72 0.13 3.09 -22.87
C ALA A 72 1.22 3.93 -23.58
N PRO A 73 1.27 5.24 -23.37
CA PRO A 73 2.15 6.15 -24.13
C PRO A 73 3.64 5.77 -24.05
N TRP A 74 4.08 5.22 -22.95
CA TRP A 74 5.46 4.73 -22.79
C TRP A 74 5.90 3.66 -23.81
N ARG A 75 4.97 2.93 -24.39
CA ARG A 75 5.25 1.94 -25.45
C ARG A 75 5.31 2.54 -26.83
N ILE A 76 4.78 3.76 -27.00
CA ILE A 76 4.57 4.38 -28.30
C ILE A 76 5.54 5.55 -28.48
N TRP A 77 5.78 6.34 -27.43
CA TRP A 77 6.61 7.54 -27.48
C TRP A 77 8.10 7.24 -27.28
N ASP A 78 8.96 8.01 -27.93
CA ASP A 78 10.41 7.99 -27.68
C ASP A 78 10.80 8.76 -26.40
N LEU A 79 10.04 8.61 -25.34
CA LEU A 79 10.29 9.20 -24.02
C LEU A 79 10.75 8.10 -23.03
N SER A 80 11.80 7.39 -23.42
CA SER A 80 12.24 6.15 -22.77
C SER A 80 13.05 6.35 -21.49
N SER A 81 13.31 7.60 -21.06
CA SER A 81 14.09 7.91 -19.85
C SER A 81 13.50 9.11 -19.11
N ARG A 82 13.86 9.21 -17.83
CA ARG A 82 13.46 10.36 -17.00
C ARG A 82 13.98 11.69 -17.55
N SER A 83 15.22 11.72 -18.07
CA SER A 83 15.79 12.93 -18.71
C SER A 83 14.96 13.37 -19.91
N LYS A 84 14.62 12.46 -20.83
CA LYS A 84 13.77 12.78 -21.97
C LYS A 84 12.38 13.30 -21.57
N LEU A 85 11.81 12.79 -20.46
CA LEU A 85 10.55 13.28 -19.93
C LEU A 85 10.68 14.68 -19.35
N ILE A 86 11.78 14.99 -18.67
CA ILE A 86 12.07 16.33 -18.14
C ILE A 86 12.23 17.31 -19.30
N ASP A 87 13.05 16.98 -20.30
CA ASP A 87 13.24 17.80 -21.51
C ASP A 87 11.92 18.08 -22.23
N PHE A 88 11.06 17.04 -22.36
CA PHE A 88 9.73 17.18 -22.94
C PHE A 88 8.85 18.12 -22.11
N ALA A 89 8.84 17.98 -20.80
CA ALA A 89 8.04 18.80 -19.92
C ALA A 89 8.50 20.28 -19.97
N GLU A 90 9.80 20.54 -19.94
CA GLU A 90 10.38 21.90 -20.07
C GLU A 90 10.01 22.52 -21.43
N LYS A 91 10.19 21.78 -22.53
CA LYS A 91 9.84 22.24 -23.87
C LYS A 91 8.36 22.60 -24.00
N ASN A 92 7.47 21.87 -23.32
CA ASN A 92 6.03 22.08 -23.36
C ASN A 92 5.50 22.92 -22.19
N GLN A 93 6.37 23.52 -21.38
CA GLN A 93 6.01 24.35 -20.23
C GLN A 93 5.17 23.61 -19.19
N ILE A 94 5.38 22.32 -19.05
CA ILE A 94 4.74 21.49 -18.02
C ILE A 94 5.57 21.63 -16.74
N TYR A 95 4.93 22.12 -15.69
CA TYR A 95 5.60 22.33 -14.40
C TYR A 95 6.02 21.00 -13.77
N ILE A 96 7.29 20.91 -13.36
CA ILE A 96 7.84 19.82 -12.56
C ILE A 96 8.39 20.42 -11.27
N SER A 97 7.93 19.91 -10.12
CA SER A 97 8.54 20.28 -8.84
C SER A 97 9.98 19.77 -8.77
N LYS A 98 10.83 20.53 -8.11
CA LYS A 98 12.22 20.15 -7.83
C LYS A 98 12.37 19.79 -6.36
N ASP A 99 13.28 18.88 -6.04
CA ASP A 99 13.63 18.60 -4.65
C ASP A 99 14.47 19.76 -4.05
N LYS A 100 14.86 19.62 -2.77
CA LYS A 100 15.63 20.66 -2.06
C LYS A 100 17.00 20.94 -2.68
N ARG A 101 17.53 20.07 -3.53
CA ARG A 101 18.80 20.22 -4.26
C ARG A 101 18.62 20.82 -5.65
N GLY A 102 17.39 21.13 -6.05
CA GLY A 102 17.07 21.65 -7.38
C GLY A 102 17.01 20.58 -8.47
N GLU A 103 17.07 19.30 -8.10
CA GLU A 103 16.96 18.15 -9.01
C GLU A 103 15.51 17.71 -9.17
N ALA A 104 15.27 16.80 -10.14
CA ALA A 104 13.99 16.12 -10.23
C ALA A 104 13.68 15.34 -8.93
N PRO A 105 12.45 15.34 -8.44
CA PRO A 105 12.09 14.69 -7.17
C PRO A 105 12.26 13.17 -7.25
N TYR A 106 12.26 12.51 -6.08
CA TYR A 106 12.07 11.06 -6.03
C TYR A 106 10.77 10.66 -6.72
N SER A 107 10.68 9.41 -7.17
CA SER A 107 9.39 8.85 -7.58
C SER A 107 8.59 8.56 -6.31
N VAL A 108 7.48 9.27 -6.14
CA VAL A 108 6.66 9.18 -4.92
C VAL A 108 5.23 8.80 -5.29
N ASP A 109 4.74 7.72 -4.69
CA ASP A 109 3.32 7.36 -4.68
C ASP A 109 2.74 7.58 -3.28
N SER A 110 1.57 8.24 -3.20
CA SER A 110 0.92 8.49 -1.92
C SER A 110 -0.58 8.24 -2.00
N ASN A 111 -1.11 7.56 -0.98
CA ASN A 111 -2.53 7.32 -0.81
C ASN A 111 -2.88 7.24 0.68
N ILE A 112 -4.14 6.92 1.02
CA ILE A 112 -4.57 6.84 2.42
C ILE A 112 -3.80 5.80 3.23
N LEU A 113 -3.34 4.70 2.62
CA LEU A 113 -2.65 3.63 3.34
C LEU A 113 -1.17 3.93 3.54
N HIS A 114 -0.48 4.44 2.51
CA HIS A 114 0.97 4.60 2.56
C HIS A 114 1.52 5.75 1.70
N THR A 115 2.80 6.01 1.88
CA THR A 115 3.66 6.73 0.94
C THR A 115 4.84 5.84 0.60
N SER A 116 5.24 5.81 -0.68
CA SER A 116 6.45 5.15 -1.15
C SER A 116 7.37 6.14 -1.83
N SER A 117 8.67 5.97 -1.68
CA SER A 117 9.72 6.76 -2.35
C SER A 117 10.74 5.82 -2.97
N GLU A 118 11.10 6.03 -4.23
CA GLU A 118 12.10 5.23 -4.95
C GLU A 118 12.92 6.10 -5.92
N GLY A 119 14.04 5.56 -6.39
CA GLY A 119 14.93 6.19 -7.37
C GLY A 119 16.07 6.99 -6.74
N LYS A 120 16.89 7.64 -7.59
CA LYS A 120 18.09 8.41 -7.19
C LYS A 120 19.04 7.57 -6.34
N VAL A 121 19.52 8.14 -5.23
CA VAL A 121 20.46 7.48 -4.30
C VAL A 121 19.86 6.24 -3.62
N LEU A 122 18.52 6.12 -3.59
CA LEU A 122 17.87 4.93 -3.05
C LEU A 122 18.07 3.68 -3.91
N GLU A 123 18.55 3.82 -5.17
CA GLU A 123 18.90 2.67 -6.01
C GLU A 123 20.14 1.93 -5.48
N ASP A 124 20.98 2.61 -4.70
CA ASP A 124 22.12 1.99 -4.01
C ASP A 124 21.71 1.59 -2.58
N PRO A 125 21.60 0.28 -2.27
CA PRO A 125 21.18 -0.20 -0.97
C PRO A 125 22.21 0.05 0.14
N SER A 126 23.43 0.48 -0.17
CA SER A 126 24.45 0.86 0.80
C SER A 126 24.30 2.28 1.34
N ILE A 127 23.43 3.09 0.71
CA ILE A 127 23.20 4.49 1.10
C ILE A 127 21.94 4.58 1.96
N GLU A 128 22.08 5.13 3.17
CA GLU A 128 20.93 5.40 4.05
C GLU A 128 20.01 6.47 3.45
N PRO A 129 18.66 6.30 3.51
CA PRO A 129 17.73 7.32 3.09
C PRO A 129 17.88 8.58 3.95
N GLU A 130 18.03 9.73 3.31
CA GLU A 130 18.04 11.02 4.02
C GLU A 130 16.66 11.28 4.68
N GLU A 131 16.64 11.92 5.85
CA GLU A 131 15.40 12.14 6.62
C GLU A 131 14.29 12.83 5.82
N TYR A 132 14.62 13.71 4.89
CA TYR A 132 13.61 14.39 4.08
C TYR A 132 12.88 13.50 3.06
N VAL A 133 13.36 12.26 2.82
CA VAL A 133 12.65 11.25 2.02
C VAL A 133 11.37 10.82 2.73
N PHE A 134 11.38 10.82 4.07
CA PHE A 134 10.22 10.51 4.89
C PHE A 134 9.34 11.76 5.02
N SER A 135 8.23 11.76 4.29
CA SER A 135 7.33 12.91 4.22
C SER A 135 6.09 12.77 5.08
N ARG A 136 5.81 11.55 5.54
CA ARG A 136 4.55 11.19 6.21
C ARG A 136 4.69 10.99 7.71
N THR A 137 5.87 10.61 8.19
CA THR A 137 6.14 10.30 9.60
C THR A 137 7.24 11.17 10.18
N LEU A 138 7.15 11.49 11.47
CA LEU A 138 8.27 12.04 12.22
C LEU A 138 9.39 11.01 12.33
N SER A 139 10.64 11.47 12.47
CA SER A 139 11.72 10.57 12.90
C SER A 139 11.39 9.96 14.27
N PRO A 140 11.62 8.67 14.49
CA PRO A 140 11.55 8.08 15.82
C PRO A 140 12.40 8.82 16.86
N GLU A 141 13.51 9.40 16.45
CA GLU A 141 14.41 10.18 17.33
C GLU A 141 13.73 11.47 17.83
N THR A 142 12.98 12.15 16.95
CA THR A 142 12.30 13.42 17.25
C THR A 142 10.88 13.24 17.77
N ALA A 143 10.34 12.02 17.71
CA ALA A 143 9.01 11.70 18.25
C ALA A 143 8.96 11.92 19.77
N PRO A 144 7.76 12.23 20.33
CA PRO A 144 7.58 12.51 21.75
C PRO A 144 8.17 11.44 22.68
N ASN A 145 8.69 11.89 23.82
CA ASN A 145 9.23 11.00 24.86
C ASN A 145 8.14 10.35 25.73
N GLU A 146 6.88 10.78 25.59
CA GLU A 146 5.75 10.22 26.29
C GLU A 146 5.03 9.21 25.40
N PRO A 147 4.78 7.96 25.87
CA PRO A 147 4.04 6.98 25.10
C PRO A 147 2.56 7.34 25.03
N ILE A 148 1.93 7.01 23.90
CA ILE A 148 0.49 7.10 23.70
C ILE A 148 -0.11 5.71 23.82
N TYR A 149 -1.27 5.61 24.49
CA TYR A 149 -2.07 4.40 24.56
C TYR A 149 -3.33 4.59 23.72
N THR A 150 -3.67 3.60 22.92
CA THR A 150 -4.88 3.61 22.08
C THR A 150 -5.57 2.25 22.17
N GLU A 151 -6.90 2.25 22.12
CA GLU A 151 -7.73 1.05 22.11
C GLU A 151 -8.38 0.88 20.73
N LEU A 152 -8.18 -0.30 20.15
CA LEU A 152 -8.78 -0.70 18.87
C LEU A 152 -9.88 -1.73 19.12
N ILE A 153 -11.08 -1.54 18.58
CA ILE A 153 -12.17 -2.51 18.66
C ILE A 153 -12.39 -3.12 17.28
N PHE A 154 -12.41 -4.46 17.25
CA PHE A 154 -12.60 -5.26 16.05
C PHE A 154 -13.93 -6.00 16.08
N GLU A 155 -14.58 -6.08 14.91
CA GLU A 155 -15.74 -6.91 14.66
C GLU A 155 -15.54 -7.65 13.34
N LYS A 156 -15.59 -9.00 13.39
CA LYS A 156 -15.33 -9.88 12.24
C LYS A 156 -14.01 -9.55 11.51
N GLY A 157 -12.98 -9.23 12.29
CA GLY A 157 -11.65 -8.86 11.79
C GLY A 157 -11.52 -7.43 11.28
N ASP A 158 -12.60 -6.68 11.14
CA ASP A 158 -12.54 -5.28 10.73
C ASP A 158 -12.44 -4.33 11.94
N LEU A 159 -11.61 -3.32 11.83
CA LEU A 159 -11.56 -2.22 12.79
C LEU A 159 -12.85 -1.39 12.71
N ILE A 160 -13.55 -1.27 13.83
CA ILE A 160 -14.80 -0.52 13.91
C ILE A 160 -14.74 0.70 14.83
N SER A 161 -13.71 0.78 15.69
CA SER A 161 -13.57 1.91 16.63
C SER A 161 -12.11 2.10 17.03
N VAL A 162 -11.72 3.34 17.22
CA VAL A 162 -10.45 3.77 17.84
C VAL A 162 -10.80 4.67 19.02
N ASP A 163 -10.31 4.35 20.21
CA ASP A 163 -10.53 5.10 21.47
C ASP A 163 -12.02 5.40 21.74
N GLY A 164 -12.89 4.41 21.48
CA GLY A 164 -14.34 4.51 21.66
C GLY A 164 -15.08 5.25 20.54
N VAL A 165 -14.38 5.85 19.57
CA VAL A 165 -14.98 6.58 18.45
C VAL A 165 -15.20 5.61 17.29
N LYS A 166 -16.47 5.36 16.95
CA LYS A 166 -16.88 4.62 15.73
C LYS A 166 -16.92 5.57 14.55
N ALA A 167 -16.35 5.14 13.43
CA ALA A 167 -16.32 5.95 12.20
C ALA A 167 -16.24 5.05 10.95
N SER A 168 -16.19 5.68 9.78
CA SER A 168 -15.95 4.94 8.53
C SER A 168 -14.56 4.30 8.50
N PRO A 169 -14.34 3.19 7.76
CA PRO A 169 -13.03 2.57 7.62
C PRO A 169 -11.93 3.54 7.21
N ALA A 170 -12.23 4.49 6.30
CA ALA A 170 -11.28 5.51 5.87
C ALA A 170 -10.92 6.48 7.00
N THR A 171 -11.90 6.92 7.77
CA THR A 171 -11.69 7.82 8.92
C THR A 171 -10.88 7.14 10.02
N LEU A 172 -11.20 5.87 10.33
CA LEU A 172 -10.43 5.10 11.32
C LEU A 172 -8.97 4.91 10.90
N LEU A 173 -8.72 4.60 9.61
CA LEU A 173 -7.36 4.48 9.10
C LEU A 173 -6.61 5.82 9.16
N GLU A 174 -7.28 6.94 8.86
CA GLU A 174 -6.67 8.26 8.96
C GLU A 174 -6.35 8.63 10.42
N THR A 175 -7.21 8.27 11.36
CA THR A 175 -6.93 8.42 12.80
C THR A 175 -5.67 7.65 13.19
N LEU A 176 -5.54 6.40 12.76
CA LEU A 176 -4.33 5.60 13.00
C LEU A 176 -3.09 6.19 12.29
N ASN A 177 -3.27 6.75 11.09
CA ASN A 177 -2.19 7.45 10.37
C ASN A 177 -1.65 8.62 11.19
N GLN A 178 -2.51 9.43 11.81
CA GLN A 178 -2.09 10.54 12.66
C GLN A 178 -1.35 10.07 13.91
N LEU A 179 -1.85 9.04 14.58
CA LEU A 179 -1.18 8.42 15.72
C LEU A 179 0.20 7.89 15.33
N GLY A 180 0.29 7.13 14.24
CA GLY A 180 1.55 6.57 13.76
C GLY A 180 2.53 7.63 13.28
N ARG A 181 2.05 8.63 12.52
CA ARG A 181 2.84 9.78 12.09
C ARG A 181 3.55 10.47 13.25
N ASN A 182 2.78 10.81 14.28
CA ASN A 182 3.27 11.57 15.43
C ASN A 182 4.23 10.76 16.33
N ASN A 183 4.23 9.44 16.21
CA ASN A 183 5.08 8.55 16.99
C ASN A 183 6.20 7.88 16.17
N GLY A 184 6.43 8.31 14.92
CA GLY A 184 7.49 7.80 14.05
C GLY A 184 7.29 6.35 13.60
N ILE A 185 6.04 5.86 13.58
CA ILE A 185 5.69 4.46 13.30
C ILE A 185 5.47 4.25 11.79
N GLY A 186 5.90 3.09 11.29
CA GLY A 186 5.55 2.59 9.97
C GLY A 186 6.55 2.89 8.87
N ARG A 187 7.79 3.22 9.19
CA ARG A 187 8.90 3.33 8.22
C ARG A 187 9.44 1.96 7.88
N LEU A 188 9.69 1.73 6.59
CA LEU A 188 10.27 0.50 6.06
C LEU A 188 11.18 0.84 4.89
N ASP A 189 12.39 0.30 4.91
CA ASP A 189 13.35 0.29 3.80
C ASP A 189 13.51 -1.16 3.35
N LEU A 190 13.15 -1.46 2.11
CA LEU A 190 13.04 -2.82 1.62
C LEU A 190 13.56 -2.95 0.19
N VAL A 191 14.33 -4.00 -0.05
CA VAL A 191 14.61 -4.50 -1.41
C VAL A 191 13.63 -5.62 -1.74
N GLU A 192 12.75 -5.38 -2.69
CA GLU A 192 11.70 -6.31 -3.12
C GLU A 192 11.98 -6.94 -4.49
N ASN A 193 11.33 -8.06 -4.76
CA ASN A 193 11.34 -8.69 -6.08
C ASN A 193 10.15 -8.21 -6.90
N ARG A 194 10.41 -7.52 -8.03
CA ARG A 194 9.36 -7.15 -8.98
C ARG A 194 8.82 -8.37 -9.74
N PHE A 195 7.62 -8.25 -10.29
CA PHE A 195 6.97 -9.31 -11.09
C PHE A 195 7.87 -9.92 -12.15
N LEU A 196 8.69 -9.11 -12.82
CA LEU A 196 9.66 -9.57 -13.82
C LEU A 196 10.98 -10.10 -13.25
N GLY A 197 11.07 -10.30 -11.93
CA GLY A 197 12.26 -10.84 -11.27
C GLY A 197 13.36 -9.83 -10.99
N MET A 198 13.16 -8.55 -11.29
CA MET A 198 14.13 -7.50 -10.95
C MET A 198 14.07 -7.13 -9.47
N LYS A 199 15.21 -6.87 -8.86
CA LYS A 199 15.29 -6.26 -7.53
C LYS A 199 14.99 -4.76 -7.61
N SER A 200 14.26 -4.24 -6.64
CA SER A 200 13.98 -2.82 -6.51
C SER A 200 13.92 -2.43 -5.05
N ARG A 201 14.62 -1.37 -4.68
CA ARG A 201 14.51 -0.80 -3.34
C ARG A 201 13.42 0.25 -3.30
N GLY A 202 12.57 0.17 -2.30
CA GLY A 202 11.58 1.17 -1.96
C GLY A 202 11.65 1.56 -0.49
N VAL A 203 11.45 2.83 -0.21
CA VAL A 203 11.27 3.36 1.15
C VAL A 203 9.80 3.66 1.34
N TYR A 204 9.21 3.06 2.35
CA TYR A 204 7.77 3.08 2.60
C TYR A 204 7.43 3.69 3.95
N GLU A 205 6.30 4.38 4.00
CA GLU A 205 5.73 4.91 5.23
C GLU A 205 4.27 4.47 5.31
N THR A 206 3.95 3.59 6.26
CA THR A 206 2.61 3.02 6.42
C THR A 206 2.16 3.10 7.88
N PRO A 207 2.03 4.32 8.44
CA PRO A 207 1.85 4.51 9.89
C PRO A 207 0.60 3.85 10.44
N GLY A 208 -0.57 4.15 9.90
CA GLY A 208 -1.84 3.57 10.36
C GLY A 208 -1.95 2.09 10.06
N GLY A 209 -1.44 1.64 8.90
CA GLY A 209 -1.44 0.23 8.53
C GLY A 209 -0.59 -0.61 9.48
N THR A 210 0.55 -0.11 9.94
CA THR A 210 1.41 -0.80 10.92
C THR A 210 0.70 -0.98 12.26
N ILE A 211 0.01 0.06 12.75
CA ILE A 211 -0.79 -0.01 13.99
C ILE A 211 -1.96 -0.99 13.81
N LEU A 212 -2.69 -0.89 12.70
CA LEU A 212 -3.82 -1.76 12.40
C LEU A 212 -3.41 -3.23 12.33
N LEU A 213 -2.31 -3.54 11.63
CA LEU A 213 -1.80 -4.91 11.53
C LEU A 213 -1.42 -5.47 12.90
N SER A 214 -0.73 -4.69 13.73
CA SER A 214 -0.34 -5.10 15.09
C SER A 214 -1.56 -5.41 15.95
N GLY A 215 -2.58 -4.55 15.92
CA GLY A 215 -3.83 -4.77 16.64
C GLY A 215 -4.62 -5.97 16.13
N HIS A 216 -4.73 -6.12 14.80
CA HIS A 216 -5.44 -7.23 14.19
C HIS A 216 -4.79 -8.59 14.51
N ARG A 217 -3.47 -8.71 14.39
CA ARG A 217 -2.77 -9.93 14.77
C ARG A 217 -2.90 -10.24 16.26
N ALA A 218 -2.95 -9.23 17.10
CA ALA A 218 -3.15 -9.42 18.54
C ALA A 218 -4.54 -10.00 18.86
N ILE A 219 -5.62 -9.46 18.27
CA ILE A 219 -6.96 -10.01 18.52
C ILE A 219 -7.12 -11.40 17.92
N GLU A 220 -6.53 -11.69 16.77
CA GLU A 220 -6.52 -13.03 16.19
C GLU A 220 -5.85 -14.08 17.10
N SER A 221 -4.76 -13.69 17.76
CA SER A 221 -4.00 -14.63 18.61
C SER A 221 -4.82 -15.22 19.76
N ILE A 222 -5.88 -14.54 20.18
CA ILE A 222 -6.76 -14.97 21.27
C ILE A 222 -8.14 -15.45 20.79
N THR A 223 -8.49 -15.23 19.53
CA THR A 223 -9.83 -15.54 18.99
C THR A 223 -9.82 -16.68 17.96
N LEU A 224 -8.71 -16.94 17.29
CA LEU A 224 -8.56 -18.07 16.37
C LEU A 224 -7.97 -19.29 17.10
N ASP A 225 -8.46 -20.47 16.73
CA ASP A 225 -7.79 -21.70 17.09
C ASP A 225 -6.47 -21.86 16.32
N ARG A 226 -5.55 -22.67 16.87
CA ARG A 226 -4.21 -22.87 16.32
C ARG A 226 -4.22 -23.27 14.85
N SER A 227 -5.08 -24.21 14.46
CA SER A 227 -5.09 -24.78 13.11
C SER A 227 -5.57 -23.74 12.09
N SER A 228 -6.63 -23.00 12.41
CA SER A 228 -7.14 -21.90 11.56
C SER A 228 -6.14 -20.78 11.43
N ALA A 229 -5.46 -20.40 12.52
CA ALA A 229 -4.43 -19.37 12.49
C ALA A 229 -3.25 -19.76 11.60
N HIS A 230 -2.75 -20.99 11.72
CA HIS A 230 -1.65 -21.49 10.89
C HIS A 230 -2.04 -21.57 9.42
N LEU A 231 -3.21 -22.14 9.10
CA LEU A 231 -3.69 -22.21 7.72
C LEU A 231 -3.79 -20.81 7.09
N LYS A 232 -4.31 -19.85 7.84
CA LYS A 232 -4.40 -18.46 7.36
C LYS A 232 -3.02 -17.85 7.09
N ASP A 233 -2.05 -18.09 7.97
CA ASP A 233 -0.67 -17.63 7.77
C ASP A 233 0.01 -18.32 6.57
N GLU A 234 -0.32 -19.57 6.26
CA GLU A 234 0.14 -20.26 5.03
C GLU A 234 -0.47 -19.67 3.75
N LEU A 235 -1.73 -19.20 3.79
CA LEU A 235 -2.40 -18.59 2.64
C LEU A 235 -1.91 -17.15 2.37
N MET A 236 -1.45 -16.44 3.39
CA MET A 236 -1.09 -15.02 3.31
C MET A 236 -0.02 -14.70 2.26
N PRO A 237 1.11 -15.42 2.14
CA PRO A 237 2.13 -15.12 1.14
C PRO A 237 1.60 -15.24 -0.29
N LYS A 238 0.75 -16.25 -0.55
CA LYS A 238 0.12 -16.43 -1.85
C LYS A 238 -0.86 -15.29 -2.16
N TYR A 239 -1.67 -14.91 -1.18
CA TYR A 239 -2.59 -13.79 -1.30
C TYR A 239 -1.83 -12.47 -1.54
N ALA A 240 -0.73 -12.23 -0.83
CA ALA A 240 0.13 -11.06 -1.01
C ALA A 240 0.73 -11.00 -2.43
N SER A 241 1.23 -12.12 -2.96
CA SER A 241 1.77 -12.20 -4.31
C SER A 241 0.71 -11.88 -5.37
N LEU A 242 -0.51 -12.39 -5.23
CA LEU A 242 -1.60 -12.06 -6.15
C LEU A 242 -1.91 -10.56 -6.20
N ILE A 243 -1.89 -9.88 -5.06
CA ILE A 243 -2.09 -8.42 -5.00
C ILE A 243 -0.90 -7.70 -5.61
N TYR A 244 0.31 -8.08 -5.23
CA TYR A 244 1.55 -7.46 -5.72
C TYR A 244 1.64 -7.52 -7.24
N ASP A 245 1.29 -8.67 -7.83
CA ASP A 245 1.36 -8.97 -9.26
C ASP A 245 0.16 -8.44 -10.06
N GLY A 246 -0.84 -7.83 -9.41
CA GLY A 246 -1.98 -7.21 -10.09
C GLY A 246 -3.20 -8.12 -10.31
N PHE A 247 -3.24 -9.29 -9.67
CA PHE A 247 -4.33 -10.26 -9.80
C PHE A 247 -5.49 -10.03 -8.79
N TRP A 248 -5.77 -8.78 -8.43
CA TRP A 248 -6.87 -8.46 -7.51
C TRP A 248 -8.23 -9.03 -7.99
N TRP A 249 -8.47 -9.04 -9.29
CA TRP A 249 -9.74 -9.49 -9.89
C TRP A 249 -9.73 -10.95 -10.32
N SER A 250 -8.71 -11.73 -9.92
CA SER A 250 -8.63 -13.16 -10.29
C SER A 250 -9.55 -14.02 -9.43
N PRO A 251 -10.12 -15.11 -9.99
CA PRO A 251 -10.89 -16.10 -9.22
C PRO A 251 -10.08 -16.70 -8.06
N GLU A 252 -8.79 -16.91 -8.25
CA GLU A 252 -7.90 -17.43 -7.20
C GLU A 252 -7.85 -16.49 -5.98
N ARG A 253 -7.69 -15.17 -6.20
CA ARG A 253 -7.73 -14.20 -5.11
C ARG A 253 -9.09 -14.20 -4.40
N GLU A 254 -10.20 -14.34 -5.14
CA GLU A 254 -11.55 -14.39 -4.59
C GLU A 254 -11.76 -15.64 -3.72
N MET A 255 -11.25 -16.79 -4.15
CA MET A 255 -11.30 -18.03 -3.35
C MET A 255 -10.51 -17.88 -2.05
N LEU A 256 -9.31 -17.32 -2.11
CA LEU A 256 -8.51 -17.05 -0.91
C LEU A 256 -9.20 -16.05 0.02
N GLN A 257 -9.80 -14.98 -0.53
CA GLN A 257 -10.56 -14.01 0.25
C GLN A 257 -11.73 -14.66 0.99
N ALA A 258 -12.47 -15.54 0.34
CA ALA A 258 -13.59 -16.23 0.96
C ALA A 258 -13.13 -17.12 2.15
N ALA A 259 -11.99 -17.81 2.00
CA ALA A 259 -11.41 -18.60 3.08
C ALA A 259 -10.94 -17.70 4.24
N ILE A 260 -10.28 -16.59 3.93
CA ILE A 260 -9.83 -15.59 4.90
C ILE A 260 -11.03 -15.00 5.64
N ASP A 261 -12.05 -14.52 4.92
CA ASP A 261 -13.25 -13.92 5.51
C ASP A 261 -13.99 -14.90 6.43
N LYS A 262 -14.03 -16.18 6.06
CA LYS A 262 -14.59 -17.25 6.91
C LYS A 262 -13.84 -17.36 8.24
N SER A 263 -12.53 -17.23 8.25
CA SER A 263 -11.74 -17.26 9.48
C SER A 263 -12.05 -16.09 10.42
N GLN A 264 -12.48 -14.95 9.86
CA GLN A 264 -12.69 -13.71 10.60
C GLN A 264 -14.04 -13.59 11.31
N GLU A 265 -15.00 -14.47 11.03
CA GLU A 265 -16.37 -14.39 11.61
C GLU A 265 -16.39 -14.30 13.14
N ARG A 266 -15.38 -14.84 13.82
CA ARG A 266 -15.25 -14.86 15.28
C ARG A 266 -14.17 -13.93 15.83
N VAL A 267 -13.48 -13.18 14.97
CA VAL A 267 -12.43 -12.25 15.38
C VAL A 267 -13.07 -10.94 15.85
N ASN A 268 -13.46 -10.92 17.13
CA ASN A 268 -14.16 -9.81 17.77
C ASN A 268 -13.52 -9.51 19.13
N GLY A 269 -13.43 -8.23 19.47
CA GLY A 269 -12.94 -7.79 20.78
C GLY A 269 -12.14 -6.50 20.71
N SER A 270 -11.47 -6.15 21.79
CA SER A 270 -10.62 -4.96 21.88
C SER A 270 -9.17 -5.32 22.12
N VAL A 271 -8.28 -4.44 21.64
CA VAL A 271 -6.83 -4.52 21.82
C VAL A 271 -6.33 -3.16 22.23
N LYS A 272 -5.57 -3.12 23.34
CA LYS A 272 -4.88 -1.92 23.77
C LYS A 272 -3.44 -1.93 23.31
N LEU A 273 -3.02 -0.84 22.69
CA LEU A 273 -1.68 -0.67 22.13
C LEU A 273 -0.97 0.50 22.79
N LYS A 274 0.34 0.33 23.01
CA LYS A 274 1.26 1.38 23.41
C LYS A 274 2.10 1.78 22.20
N LEU A 275 2.03 3.05 21.82
CA LEU A 275 2.75 3.66 20.70
C LEU A 275 3.89 4.50 21.23
N TYR A 276 5.11 4.23 20.80
CA TYR A 276 6.28 4.95 21.30
C TYR A 276 7.46 4.85 20.33
N LYS A 277 7.94 5.98 19.83
CA LYS A 277 9.20 6.10 19.06
C LYS A 277 9.42 4.98 18.03
N GLY A 278 8.52 4.87 17.08
CA GLY A 278 8.59 3.87 16.00
C GLY A 278 8.03 2.49 16.36
N SER A 279 7.73 2.23 17.62
CA SER A 279 7.26 0.92 18.08
C SER A 279 5.75 0.88 18.38
N VAL A 280 5.15 -0.28 18.16
CA VAL A 280 3.78 -0.63 18.53
C VAL A 280 3.83 -1.87 19.42
N ASN A 281 3.37 -1.75 20.64
CA ASN A 281 3.36 -2.86 21.60
C ASN A 281 1.94 -3.13 22.11
N VAL A 282 1.55 -4.39 22.18
CA VAL A 282 0.31 -4.83 22.81
C VAL A 282 0.46 -4.77 24.33
N VAL A 283 -0.54 -4.23 25.07
CA VAL A 283 -0.50 -4.04 26.52
C VAL A 283 -1.83 -4.42 27.17
#